data_31652978163148e2f78eb1256d6b5bcf
#
_entry.id   31652978163148e2f78eb1256d6b5bcf
#
_cell.length_a   1.000
_cell.length_b   1.000
_cell.length_c   1.000
_cell.angle_alpha   90.00
_cell.angle_beta   90.00
_cell.angle_gamma   90.00
#
_symmetry.space_group_name_H-M   'P 1'
#
loop_
_entity.id
_entity.type
_entity.pdbx_description
1 polymer ?
#
loop_
_entity_poly.entity_id
_entity_poly.type
_entity_poly.pdbx_seq_one_letter_code
_entity_poly.pdbx_strand_id
1 'polypeptide(L)'
;MANKKIDFYFDISSPYSYLAHTQIRKYEKETGEKINYMPIFLGGLHRLADITAPGLNPLRGKYLIKDLKLFADKYKIKYQFNRYFPIKTIQIMRGAIVAGQNDYFQNYIDKFFIAAWVDSLN
;
A
#
# COMPACT_ATOMS: atom_id res chain seq x y z
N MET A 1 18.58 24.83 5.95
CA MET A 1 17.28 24.19 6.29
C MET A 1 17.51 22.70 6.41
N ALA A 2 16.98 22.09 7.45
CA ALA A 2 17.06 20.65 7.61
C ALA A 2 16.20 19.95 6.52
N ASN A 3 16.82 19.05 5.76
CA ASN A 3 16.08 18.18 4.86
C ASN A 3 15.25 17.21 5.69
N LYS A 4 13.93 17.42 5.70
CA LYS A 4 13.01 16.49 6.34
C LYS A 4 12.86 15.27 5.44
N LYS A 5 13.19 14.09 5.97
CA LYS A 5 12.89 12.83 5.31
C LYS A 5 11.58 12.30 5.85
N ILE A 6 10.68 11.91 4.93
CA ILE A 6 9.43 11.25 5.28
C ILE A 6 9.56 9.81 4.84
N ASP A 7 9.39 8.89 5.77
CA ASP A 7 9.40 7.45 5.50
C ASP A 7 7.96 6.95 5.38
N PHE A 8 7.70 6.22 4.32
CA PHE A 8 6.43 5.56 4.07
C PHE A 8 6.60 4.06 4.23
N TYR A 9 6.16 3.53 5.36
CA TYR A 9 6.15 2.09 5.63
C TYR A 9 4.91 1.49 4.99
N PHE A 10 5.09 0.54 4.08
CA PHE A 10 4.00 0.02 3.28
C PHE A 10 4.08 -1.48 3.04
N ASP A 11 2.94 -2.08 2.78
CA ASP A 11 2.81 -3.44 2.25
C ASP A 11 1.76 -3.43 1.15
N ILE A 12 2.03 -4.09 0.04
CA ILE A 12 1.09 -4.23 -1.09
C ILE A 12 -0.23 -4.88 -0.63
N SER A 13 -0.21 -5.69 0.43
CA SER A 13 -1.42 -6.30 0.99
C SER A 13 -2.38 -5.30 1.63
N SER A 14 -1.95 -4.07 1.88
CA SER A 14 -2.77 -3.05 2.51
C SER A 14 -3.44 -2.14 1.48
N PRO A 15 -4.78 -2.12 1.42
CA PRO A 15 -5.48 -1.19 0.54
C PRO A 15 -5.28 0.27 0.94
N TYR A 16 -5.09 0.56 2.23
CA TYR A 16 -4.73 1.90 2.68
C TYR A 16 -3.35 2.32 2.19
N SER A 17 -2.39 1.40 2.11
CA SER A 17 -1.09 1.68 1.50
C SER A 17 -1.24 2.05 0.03
N TYR A 18 -2.14 1.40 -0.70
CA TYR A 18 -2.43 1.76 -2.10
C TYR A 18 -2.98 3.19 -2.20
N LEU A 19 -3.98 3.54 -1.38
CA LEU A 19 -4.53 4.90 -1.39
C LEU A 19 -3.45 5.94 -1.08
N ALA A 20 -2.65 5.70 -0.04
CA ALA A 20 -1.53 6.58 0.31
C ALA A 20 -0.53 6.71 -0.83
N HIS A 21 -0.17 5.61 -1.48
CA HIS A 21 0.74 5.58 -2.61
C HIS A 21 0.28 6.50 -3.75
N THR A 22 -1.01 6.46 -4.11
CA THR A 22 -1.54 7.33 -5.16
C THR A 22 -1.39 8.81 -4.82
N GLN A 23 -1.61 9.17 -3.56
CA GLN A 23 -1.48 10.55 -3.09
C GLN A 23 -0.02 10.97 -2.94
N ILE A 24 0.87 10.06 -2.53
CA ILE A 24 2.30 10.30 -2.48
C ILE A 24 2.85 10.63 -3.87
N ARG A 25 2.47 9.85 -4.89
CA ARG A 25 2.91 10.10 -6.26
C ARG A 25 2.50 11.49 -6.74
N LYS A 26 1.27 11.90 -6.43
CA LYS A 26 0.78 13.23 -6.74
C LYS A 26 1.60 14.31 -6.03
N TYR A 27 1.84 14.13 -4.73
CA TYR A 27 2.63 15.04 -3.91
C TYR A 27 4.04 15.20 -4.44
N GLU A 28 4.73 14.10 -4.73
CA GLU A 28 6.08 14.12 -5.29
C GLU A 28 6.14 14.88 -6.63
N LYS A 29 5.11 14.69 -7.47
CA LYS A 29 5.02 15.38 -8.77
C LYS A 29 4.81 16.89 -8.60
N GLU A 30 3.98 17.28 -7.63
CA GLU A 30 3.64 18.69 -7.41
C GLU A 30 4.75 19.46 -6.69
N THR A 31 5.49 18.82 -5.78
CA THR A 31 6.49 19.49 -4.93
C THR A 31 7.94 19.24 -5.37
N GLY A 32 8.20 18.18 -6.12
CA GLY A 32 9.55 17.72 -6.42
C GLY A 32 10.23 17.00 -5.26
N GLU A 33 9.59 16.90 -4.10
CA GLU A 33 10.13 16.17 -2.96
C GLU A 33 9.99 14.65 -3.16
N LYS A 34 10.88 13.88 -2.52
CA LYS A 34 10.87 12.42 -2.56
C LYS A 34 10.51 11.85 -1.20
N ILE A 35 9.57 10.91 -1.21
CA ILE A 35 9.19 10.14 -0.03
C ILE A 35 10.00 8.83 -0.06
N ASN A 36 10.56 8.46 1.09
CA ASN A 36 11.34 7.24 1.22
C ASN A 36 10.42 6.05 1.46
N TYR A 37 10.34 5.15 0.48
CA TYR A 37 9.50 3.96 0.57
C TYR A 37 10.20 2.86 1.35
N MET A 38 9.58 2.42 2.45
CA MET A 38 10.09 1.40 3.37
C MET A 38 9.22 0.15 3.31
N PRO A 39 9.61 -0.87 2.54
CA PRO A 39 8.83 -2.11 2.49
C PRO A 39 8.80 -2.82 3.84
N ILE A 40 7.61 -3.25 4.25
CA ILE A 40 7.42 -4.06 5.45
C ILE A 40 6.57 -5.29 5.11
N PHE A 41 6.56 -6.27 6.02
CA PHE A 41 5.63 -7.39 5.96
C PHE A 41 4.57 -7.21 7.05
N LEU A 42 3.43 -6.65 6.67
CA LEU A 42 2.37 -6.25 7.59
C LEU A 42 1.80 -7.44 8.37
N GLY A 43 1.60 -8.58 7.70
CA GLY A 43 1.10 -9.80 8.37
C GLY A 43 2.04 -10.29 9.46
N GLY A 44 3.34 -10.17 9.25
CA GLY A 44 4.34 -10.49 10.28
C GLY A 44 4.30 -9.52 11.45
N LEU A 45 4.13 -8.23 11.18
CA LEU A 45 3.96 -7.21 12.23
C LEU A 45 2.73 -7.46 13.09
N HIS A 46 1.59 -7.76 12.47
CA HIS A 46 0.36 -8.11 13.20
C HIS A 46 0.58 -9.31 14.12
N ARG A 47 1.28 -10.33 13.63
CA ARG A 47 1.58 -11.53 14.43
C ARG A 47 2.47 -11.20 15.62
N LEU A 48 3.54 -10.43 15.41
CA LEU A 48 4.47 -10.03 16.48
C LEU A 48 3.80 -9.16 17.54
N ALA A 49 2.86 -8.32 17.14
CA ALA A 49 2.14 -7.43 18.05
C ALA A 49 0.87 -8.06 18.65
N ASP A 50 0.59 -9.32 18.30
CA ASP A 50 -0.64 -10.04 18.71
C ASP A 50 -1.91 -9.26 18.36
N ILE A 51 -1.95 -8.72 17.14
CA ILE A 51 -3.06 -7.93 16.63
C ILE A 51 -3.74 -8.69 15.49
N THR A 52 -5.07 -8.80 15.55
CA THR A 52 -5.85 -9.28 14.41
C THR A 52 -6.01 -8.12 13.40
N ALA A 53 -5.68 -8.38 12.14
CA ALA A 53 -5.84 -7.39 11.10
C ALA A 53 -7.29 -6.88 11.05
N PRO A 54 -7.53 -5.57 10.97
CA PRO A 54 -8.90 -5.01 10.97
C PRO A 54 -9.80 -5.60 9.90
N GLY A 55 -9.25 -5.90 8.71
CA GLY A 55 -10.00 -6.51 7.61
C GLY A 55 -10.50 -7.93 7.90
N LEU A 56 -9.93 -8.62 8.89
CA LEU A 56 -10.35 -9.96 9.31
C LEU A 56 -11.37 -9.94 10.43
N ASN A 57 -11.63 -8.79 11.02
CA ASN A 57 -12.69 -8.60 12.01
C ASN A 57 -14.00 -8.23 11.28
N PRO A 58 -15.12 -8.95 11.48
CA PRO A 58 -16.33 -8.72 10.70
C PRO A 58 -16.85 -7.28 10.73
N LEU A 59 -16.88 -6.66 11.91
CA LEU A 59 -17.37 -5.28 12.05
C LEU A 59 -16.38 -4.24 11.52
N ARG A 60 -15.10 -4.38 11.91
CA ARG A 60 -14.05 -3.47 11.44
C ARG A 60 -13.81 -3.61 9.94
N GLY A 61 -13.88 -4.85 9.42
CA GLY A 61 -13.73 -5.11 8.00
C GLY A 61 -14.83 -4.46 7.17
N LYS A 62 -16.07 -4.50 7.65
CA LYS A 62 -17.19 -3.83 6.98
C LYS A 62 -16.98 -2.32 6.90
N TYR A 63 -16.55 -1.71 8.00
CA TYR A 63 -16.22 -0.28 8.04
C TYR A 63 -15.05 0.05 7.10
N LEU A 64 -13.99 -0.77 7.13
CA LEU A 64 -12.82 -0.60 6.30
C LEU A 64 -13.18 -0.56 4.81
N ILE A 65 -13.99 -1.49 4.33
CA ILE A 65 -14.43 -1.55 2.93
C ILE A 65 -15.15 -0.26 2.54
N LYS A 66 -16.04 0.23 3.41
CA LYS A 66 -16.79 1.48 3.18
C LYS A 66 -15.88 2.70 3.16
N ASP A 67 -14.95 2.77 4.13
CA ASP A 67 -14.00 3.87 4.27
C ASP A 67 -13.07 3.97 3.05
N LEU A 68 -12.53 2.84 2.61
CA LEU A 68 -11.67 2.77 1.43
C LEU A 68 -12.37 3.27 0.17
N LYS A 69 -13.62 2.85 -0.04
CA LYS A 69 -14.40 3.30 -1.19
C LYS A 69 -14.64 4.81 -1.15
N LEU A 70 -14.95 5.34 0.02
CA LEU A 70 -15.19 6.76 0.22
C LEU A 70 -13.95 7.58 -0.15
N PHE A 71 -12.76 7.19 0.31
CA PHE A 71 -11.52 7.90 -0.01
C PHE A 71 -11.10 7.70 -1.46
N ALA A 72 -11.31 6.52 -2.04
CA ALA A 72 -11.04 6.29 -3.46
C ALA A 72 -11.89 7.21 -4.34
N ASP A 73 -13.17 7.36 -4.01
CA ASP A 73 -14.07 8.27 -4.71
C ASP A 73 -13.66 9.74 -4.50
N LYS A 74 -13.28 10.11 -3.28
CA LYS A 74 -12.79 11.46 -2.95
C LYS A 74 -11.55 11.83 -3.76
N TYR A 75 -10.60 10.91 -3.87
CA TYR A 75 -9.35 11.12 -4.61
C TYR A 75 -9.50 10.89 -6.12
N LYS A 76 -10.66 10.42 -6.57
CA LYS A 76 -10.96 10.12 -7.99
C LYS A 76 -9.93 9.17 -8.61
N ILE A 77 -9.57 8.14 -7.87
CA ILE A 77 -8.64 7.09 -8.32
C ILE A 77 -9.37 5.80 -8.63
N LYS A 78 -8.78 5.01 -9.54
CA LYS A 78 -9.26 3.66 -9.79
C LYS A 78 -8.95 2.79 -8.57
N TYR A 79 -9.95 2.07 -8.12
CA TYR A 79 -9.82 1.19 -6.96
C TYR A 79 -10.87 0.11 -7.00
N GLN A 80 -10.45 -1.12 -6.66
CA GLN A 80 -11.34 -2.24 -6.45
C GLN A 80 -10.82 -3.07 -5.27
N PHE A 81 -11.68 -3.36 -4.29
CA PHE A 81 -11.31 -4.24 -3.20
C PHE A 81 -10.97 -5.62 -3.75
N ASN A 82 -9.82 -6.16 -3.35
CA ASN A 82 -9.32 -7.42 -3.91
C ASN A 82 -10.21 -8.58 -3.44
N ARG A 83 -10.78 -9.31 -4.39
CA ARG A 83 -11.67 -10.46 -4.11
C ARG A 83 -10.97 -11.63 -3.42
N TYR A 84 -9.65 -11.67 -3.48
CA TYR A 84 -8.83 -12.71 -2.82
C TYR A 84 -8.29 -12.25 -1.47
N PHE A 85 -8.73 -11.10 -0.97
CA PHE A 85 -8.29 -10.58 0.33
C PHE A 85 -8.56 -11.61 1.46
N PRO A 86 -7.59 -11.84 2.38
CA PRO A 86 -6.24 -11.26 2.44
C PRO A 86 -5.26 -11.91 1.45
N ILE A 87 -4.54 -11.09 0.69
CA ILE A 87 -3.54 -11.57 -0.27
C ILE A 87 -2.18 -11.81 0.39
N LYS A 88 -1.46 -12.81 -0.10
CA LYS A 88 -0.12 -13.13 0.40
C LYS A 88 0.92 -12.32 -0.36
N THR A 89 1.60 -11.41 0.32
CA THR A 89 2.53 -10.47 -0.31
C THR A 89 3.99 -10.64 0.10
N ILE A 90 4.33 -11.64 0.90
CA ILE A 90 5.70 -11.77 1.40
C ILE A 90 6.75 -11.83 0.28
N GLN A 91 6.47 -12.56 -0.80
CA GLN A 91 7.39 -12.64 -1.93
C GLN A 91 7.48 -11.29 -2.67
N ILE A 92 6.35 -10.61 -2.83
CA ILE A 92 6.29 -9.29 -3.44
C ILE A 92 7.10 -8.29 -2.62
N MET A 93 6.96 -8.31 -1.29
CA MET A 93 7.66 -7.38 -0.42
C MET A 93 9.17 -7.67 -0.34
N ARG A 94 9.57 -8.93 -0.42
CA ARG A 94 10.99 -9.29 -0.60
C ARG A 94 11.54 -8.76 -1.91
N GLY A 95 10.79 -8.91 -2.99
CA GLY A 95 11.13 -8.35 -4.30
C GLY A 95 11.21 -6.83 -4.27
N ALA A 96 10.38 -6.15 -3.48
CA ALA A 96 10.42 -4.71 -3.31
C ALA A 96 11.75 -4.23 -2.69
N ILE A 97 12.32 -4.99 -1.76
CA ILE A 97 13.62 -4.67 -1.17
C ILE A 97 14.73 -4.73 -2.24
N VAL A 98 14.71 -5.76 -3.08
CA VAL A 98 15.64 -5.89 -4.20
C VAL A 98 15.43 -4.76 -5.22
N ALA A 99 14.18 -4.48 -5.57
CA ALA A 99 13.84 -3.39 -6.48
C ALA A 99 14.30 -2.03 -5.97
N GLY A 100 14.29 -1.82 -4.64
CA GLY A 100 14.76 -0.59 -4.01
C GLY A 100 16.24 -0.31 -4.21
N GLN A 101 17.03 -1.31 -4.61
CA GLN A 101 18.46 -1.18 -4.96
C GLN A 101 18.66 -0.94 -6.46
N ASN A 102 17.59 -0.79 -7.21
CA ASN A 102 17.61 -0.69 -8.67
C ASN A 102 16.73 0.46 -9.15
N ASP A 103 16.90 0.84 -10.41
CA ASP A 103 16.17 1.96 -11.01
C ASP A 103 14.71 1.65 -11.37
N TYR A 104 14.29 0.39 -11.31
CA TYR A 104 12.92 -0.02 -11.61
C TYR A 104 11.98 -0.05 -10.39
N PHE A 105 12.42 0.43 -9.23
CA PHE A 105 11.64 0.36 -7.99
C PHE A 105 10.25 0.98 -8.10
N GLN A 106 10.16 2.21 -8.62
CA GLN A 106 8.87 2.90 -8.76
C GLN A 106 7.90 2.14 -9.66
N ASN A 107 8.40 1.63 -10.78
CA ASN A 107 7.60 0.84 -11.71
C ASN A 107 7.12 -0.47 -11.07
N TYR A 108 8.00 -1.12 -10.30
CA TYR A 108 7.67 -2.33 -9.54
C TYR A 108 6.50 -2.07 -8.57
N ILE A 109 6.62 -1.06 -7.74
CA ILE A 109 5.61 -0.71 -6.73
C ILE A 109 4.29 -0.31 -7.41
N ASP A 110 4.33 0.54 -8.43
CA ASP A 110 3.13 0.97 -9.15
C ASP A 110 2.38 -0.22 -9.74
N LYS A 111 3.08 -1.13 -10.39
CA LYS A 111 2.46 -2.31 -11.03
C LYS A 111 1.84 -3.27 -10.02
N PHE A 112 2.52 -3.55 -8.92
CA PHE A 112 1.97 -4.45 -7.90
C PHE A 112 0.78 -3.86 -7.17
N PHE A 113 0.78 -2.56 -6.88
CA PHE A 113 -0.39 -1.91 -6.31
C PHE A 113 -1.60 -1.96 -7.26
N ILE A 114 -1.38 -1.71 -8.54
CA ILE A 114 -2.43 -1.79 -9.56
C ILE A 114 -2.96 -3.23 -9.67
N ALA A 115 -2.06 -4.21 -9.75
CA ALA A 115 -2.43 -5.61 -9.82
C ALA A 115 -3.33 -6.02 -8.64
N ALA A 116 -2.97 -5.60 -7.44
CA ALA A 116 -3.72 -5.95 -6.22
C ALA A 116 -5.04 -5.18 -6.08
N TRP A 117 -5.03 -3.85 -6.32
CA TRP A 117 -6.12 -2.96 -5.89
C TRP A 117 -6.86 -2.26 -7.04
N VAL A 118 -6.54 -2.57 -8.26
CA VAL A 118 -7.30 -2.18 -9.45
C VAL A 118 -7.74 -3.41 -10.22
N ASP A 119 -6.81 -4.32 -10.52
CA ASP A 119 -7.07 -5.51 -11.33
C ASP A 119 -7.56 -6.71 -10.50
N SER A 120 -7.51 -6.63 -9.19
CA SER A 120 -7.96 -7.66 -8.24
C SER A 120 -7.30 -9.03 -8.51
N LEU A 121 -6.00 -9.05 -8.71
CA LEU A 121 -5.22 -10.27 -8.94
C LEU A 121 -4.78 -10.90 -7.61
N ASN A 122 -4.42 -12.20 -7.68
CA ASN A 122 -3.91 -12.96 -6.54
C ASN A 122 -2.47 -13.36 -6.81
#